data_eacce3e22b1474b2766791bc926e12e5
#
_entry.id   eacce3e22b1474b2766791bc926e12e5
#
_cell.length_a   1.000
_cell.length_b   1.000
_cell.length_c   1.000
_cell.angle_alpha   90.00
_cell.angle_beta   90.00
_cell.angle_gamma   90.00
#
_symmetry.space_group_name_H-M   'P 1'
#
loop_
_entity.id
_entity.type
_entity.pdbx_description
1 polymer ?
#
loop_
_entity_poly.entity_id
_entity_poly.type
_entity_poly.pdbx_seq_one_letter_code
_entity_poly.pdbx_strand_id
1 'polypeptide(L)'
;MFSLRLCRPTLLDQCEGLPEELSHVPDLPGPLVSIAEADSLIRNSGADFRIGGGEAYYSPSGDYVAVPPQAAFHDPINWFRTALHEMGHWTGHRSRLARDQSGGFGSALYAKEELVAEMASAFTCASLGIVPTVRHSDYIGSWLAVLREDERAIFKAASAASKAADYLLGMEGAAA
;
A
#
# COMPACT_ATOMS: atom_id res chain seq x y z
N MET A 1 -7.10 2.26 6.82
CA MET A 1 -7.43 3.40 5.95
C MET A 1 -6.49 4.51 6.29
N PHE A 2 -5.36 4.60 5.57
CA PHE A 2 -4.43 5.72 5.72
C PHE A 2 -5.05 6.95 5.08
N SER A 3 -5.62 7.85 5.89
CA SER A 3 -5.96 9.17 5.42
C SER A 3 -4.67 10.01 5.39
N LEU A 4 -3.91 9.93 4.32
CA LEU A 4 -3.00 11.00 3.96
C LEU A 4 -3.87 12.21 3.61
N ARG A 5 -4.16 13.06 4.59
CA ARG A 5 -4.75 14.37 4.30
C ARG A 5 -3.71 15.15 3.52
N LEU A 6 -3.85 15.12 2.19
CA LEU A 6 -3.22 16.11 1.34
C LEU A 6 -3.71 17.48 1.83
N CYS A 7 -2.85 18.24 2.49
CA CYS A 7 -3.01 19.68 2.55
C CYS A 7 -2.94 20.17 1.10
N ARG A 8 -4.09 20.50 0.52
CA ARG A 8 -4.14 21.16 -0.79
C ARG A 8 -3.41 22.49 -0.66
N PRO A 9 -2.43 22.82 -1.52
CA PRO A 9 -1.77 24.14 -1.54
C PRO A 9 -2.77 25.30 -1.55
N THR A 10 -3.94 25.09 -2.17
CA THR A 10 -5.05 26.04 -2.27
C THR A 10 -5.68 26.49 -0.94
N LEU A 11 -5.39 25.80 0.18
CA LEU A 11 -5.90 26.19 1.50
C LEU A 11 -4.99 27.22 2.19
N LEU A 12 -3.69 27.17 1.94
CA LEU A 12 -2.73 28.14 2.48
C LEU A 12 -2.91 29.52 1.83
N ASP A 13 -3.19 29.57 0.51
CA ASP A 13 -3.44 30.81 -0.23
C ASP A 13 -4.74 31.52 0.18
N GLN A 14 -5.61 30.85 0.93
CA GLN A 14 -6.90 31.38 1.40
C GLN A 14 -6.86 31.84 2.86
N CYS A 15 -5.74 31.70 3.55
CA CYS A 15 -5.57 32.07 4.94
C CYS A 15 -4.78 33.40 5.02
N GLU A 16 -5.41 34.46 5.51
CA GLU A 16 -4.71 35.70 5.85
C GLU A 16 -4.16 35.63 7.28
N GLY A 17 -2.93 36.15 7.48
CA GLY A 17 -2.33 36.29 8.82
C GLY A 17 -1.73 35.00 9.39
N LEU A 18 -1.37 34.04 8.55
CA LEU A 18 -0.61 32.88 8.99
C LEU A 18 0.80 33.29 9.46
N PRO A 19 1.31 32.72 10.57
CA PRO A 19 2.71 32.83 10.93
C PRO A 19 3.61 32.40 9.78
N GLU A 20 4.76 33.07 9.63
CA GLU A 20 5.71 32.82 8.53
C GLU A 20 6.15 31.36 8.45
N GLU A 21 6.25 30.70 9.62
CA GLU A 21 6.59 29.26 9.72
C GLU A 21 5.53 28.33 9.13
N LEU A 22 4.25 28.78 9.05
CA LEU A 22 3.15 28.02 8.47
C LEU A 22 2.85 28.39 7.00
N SER A 23 3.42 29.51 6.54
CA SER A 23 3.33 29.93 5.14
C SER A 23 4.37 29.26 4.24
N HIS A 24 5.31 28.51 4.84
CA HIS A 24 6.30 27.74 4.10
C HIS A 24 5.60 26.55 3.43
N VAL A 25 5.45 26.62 2.11
CA VAL A 25 5.06 25.45 1.31
C VAL A 25 6.19 24.44 1.47
N PRO A 26 5.91 23.23 1.98
CA PRO A 26 6.95 22.19 2.04
C PRO A 26 7.57 22.02 0.66
N ASP A 27 8.89 21.85 0.60
CA ASP A 27 9.58 21.58 -0.65
C ASP A 27 8.80 20.53 -1.45
N LEU A 28 8.59 20.82 -2.74
CA LEU A 28 7.97 19.86 -3.63
C LEU A 28 8.69 18.51 -3.48
N PRO A 29 7.94 17.41 -3.45
CA PRO A 29 8.55 16.09 -3.35
C PRO A 29 9.66 15.99 -4.40
N GLY A 30 10.77 15.33 -4.03
CA GLY A 30 11.91 15.11 -4.91
C GLY A 30 11.51 14.50 -6.26
N PRO A 31 12.43 14.38 -7.19
CA PRO A 31 12.16 13.85 -8.51
C PRO A 31 11.48 12.47 -8.38
N LEU A 32 10.46 12.22 -9.23
CA LEU A 32 9.77 10.93 -9.26
C LEU A 32 10.78 9.80 -9.43
N VAL A 33 10.57 8.74 -8.66
CA VAL A 33 11.38 7.51 -8.73
C VAL A 33 10.71 6.57 -9.70
N SER A 34 11.46 5.96 -10.59
CA SER A 34 11.00 4.86 -11.44
C SER A 34 11.79 3.60 -11.09
N ILE A 35 11.07 2.50 -10.88
CA ILE A 35 11.62 1.17 -10.68
C ILE A 35 10.97 0.29 -11.75
N ALA A 36 11.73 0.04 -12.82
CA ALA A 36 11.19 -0.57 -14.04
C ALA A 36 10.49 -1.91 -13.79
N GLU A 37 11.02 -2.72 -12.88
CA GLU A 37 10.48 -4.01 -12.49
C GLU A 37 9.13 -3.86 -11.79
N ALA A 38 9.02 -2.93 -10.82
CA ALA A 38 7.78 -2.66 -10.11
C ALA A 38 6.72 -2.04 -11.02
N ASP A 39 7.11 -1.09 -11.88
CA ASP A 39 6.23 -0.51 -12.88
C ASP A 39 5.71 -1.56 -13.87
N SER A 40 6.56 -2.52 -14.26
CA SER A 40 6.20 -3.62 -15.14
C SER A 40 5.27 -4.61 -14.45
N LEU A 41 5.54 -4.97 -13.20
CA LEU A 41 4.68 -5.81 -12.37
C LEU A 41 3.26 -5.23 -12.30
N ILE A 42 3.12 -3.95 -11.96
CA ILE A 42 1.82 -3.28 -11.86
C ILE A 42 1.10 -3.29 -13.21
N ARG A 43 1.78 -2.91 -14.30
CA ARG A 43 1.17 -2.90 -15.64
C ARG A 43 0.74 -4.29 -16.11
N ASN A 44 1.59 -5.30 -15.90
CA ASN A 44 1.37 -6.66 -16.42
C ASN A 44 0.37 -7.45 -15.57
N SER A 45 0.06 -6.98 -14.34
CA SER A 45 -0.92 -7.62 -13.46
C SER A 45 -2.32 -7.69 -14.06
N GLY A 46 -2.65 -6.76 -14.96
CA GLY A 46 -4.01 -6.60 -15.50
C GLY A 46 -5.00 -6.03 -14.47
N ALA A 47 -4.52 -5.55 -13.31
CA ALA A 47 -5.36 -4.89 -12.32
C ALA A 47 -5.92 -3.57 -12.88
N ASP A 48 -7.18 -3.26 -12.56
CA ASP A 48 -7.71 -1.90 -12.73
C ASP A 48 -7.00 -1.01 -11.69
N PHE A 49 -5.83 -0.49 -12.08
CA PHE A 49 -4.96 0.30 -11.22
C PHE A 49 -5.13 1.78 -11.53
N ARG A 50 -5.65 2.54 -10.58
CA ARG A 50 -6.04 3.94 -10.72
C ARG A 50 -5.11 4.85 -9.92
N ILE A 51 -4.49 5.81 -10.59
CA ILE A 51 -3.66 6.84 -9.94
C ILE A 51 -4.48 8.11 -9.79
N GLY A 52 -4.71 8.53 -8.55
CA GLY A 52 -5.47 9.75 -8.25
C GLY A 52 -6.03 9.76 -6.83
N GLY A 53 -6.72 10.84 -6.50
CA GLY A 53 -7.29 11.00 -5.15
C GLY A 53 -6.26 11.26 -4.06
N GLY A 54 -6.67 11.14 -2.81
CA GLY A 54 -5.85 11.40 -1.61
C GLY A 54 -5.65 10.17 -0.71
N GLU A 55 -6.18 9.02 -1.08
CA GLU A 55 -6.13 7.80 -0.28
C GLU A 55 -5.70 6.61 -1.14
N ALA A 56 -4.96 5.68 -0.54
CA ALA A 56 -4.64 4.40 -1.15
C ALA A 56 -5.58 3.33 -0.59
N TYR A 57 -6.15 2.52 -1.45
CA TYR A 57 -6.99 1.39 -1.07
C TYR A 57 -7.20 0.40 -2.22
N TYR A 58 -7.44 -0.85 -1.86
CA TYR A 58 -8.06 -1.84 -2.72
C TYR A 58 -9.56 -1.90 -2.46
N SER A 59 -10.38 -1.96 -3.51
CA SER A 59 -11.84 -2.13 -3.44
C SER A 59 -12.21 -3.57 -3.79
N PRO A 60 -12.55 -4.44 -2.81
CA PRO A 60 -12.90 -5.83 -3.10
C PRO A 60 -14.16 -5.98 -3.98
N SER A 61 -15.15 -5.10 -3.81
CA SER A 61 -16.40 -5.14 -4.58
C SER A 61 -16.25 -4.63 -6.01
N GLY A 62 -15.34 -3.68 -6.23
CA GLY A 62 -15.06 -3.11 -7.54
C GLY A 62 -13.87 -3.76 -8.26
N ASP A 63 -13.11 -4.56 -7.53
CA ASP A 63 -11.88 -5.23 -7.97
C ASP A 63 -10.87 -4.26 -8.62
N TYR A 64 -10.66 -3.11 -7.98
CA TYR A 64 -9.68 -2.11 -8.43
C TYR A 64 -8.80 -1.62 -7.28
N VAL A 65 -7.61 -1.18 -7.63
CA VAL A 65 -6.65 -0.52 -6.74
C VAL A 65 -6.64 0.97 -7.03
N ALA A 66 -6.68 1.80 -6.00
CA ALA A 66 -6.50 3.24 -6.12
C ALA A 66 -5.30 3.68 -5.27
N VAL A 67 -4.43 4.51 -5.83
CA VAL A 67 -3.25 5.04 -5.13
C VAL A 67 -3.06 6.51 -5.50
N PRO A 68 -2.74 7.40 -4.55
CA PRO A 68 -2.42 8.78 -4.85
C PRO A 68 -1.26 8.90 -5.83
N PRO A 69 -1.12 10.00 -6.57
CA PRO A 69 0.07 10.24 -7.40
C PRO A 69 1.36 10.16 -6.58
N GLN A 70 2.44 9.67 -7.16
CA GLN A 70 3.72 9.55 -6.47
C GLN A 70 4.21 10.88 -5.87
N ALA A 71 3.92 12.00 -6.54
CA ALA A 71 4.21 13.34 -6.05
C ALA A 71 3.47 13.73 -4.75
N ALA A 72 2.48 12.95 -4.33
CA ALA A 72 1.78 13.17 -3.06
C ALA A 72 2.50 12.55 -1.85
N PHE A 73 3.57 11.80 -2.08
CA PHE A 73 4.37 11.16 -1.04
C PHE A 73 5.57 12.04 -0.70
N HIS A 74 5.84 12.21 0.59
CA HIS A 74 7.01 12.95 1.06
C HIS A 74 8.30 12.36 0.47
N ASP A 75 8.44 11.03 0.53
CA ASP A 75 9.50 10.29 -0.13
C ASP A 75 8.89 9.45 -1.26
N PRO A 76 9.14 9.77 -2.55
CA PRO A 76 8.52 9.10 -3.70
C PRO A 76 8.72 7.58 -3.73
N ILE A 77 9.81 7.06 -3.14
CA ILE A 77 10.07 5.62 -3.04
C ILE A 77 8.96 4.87 -2.28
N ASN A 78 8.31 5.54 -1.31
CA ASN A 78 7.25 4.94 -0.50
C ASN A 78 5.95 4.72 -1.29
N TRP A 79 5.80 5.36 -2.46
CA TRP A 79 4.69 5.09 -3.37
C TRP A 79 4.65 3.62 -3.79
N PHE A 80 5.81 3.04 -4.13
CA PHE A 80 5.90 1.63 -4.52
C PHE A 80 5.48 0.70 -3.39
N ARG A 81 5.96 0.97 -2.16
CA ARG A 81 5.52 0.19 -0.99
C ARG A 81 4.00 0.22 -0.83
N THR A 82 3.40 1.41 -0.93
CA THR A 82 1.95 1.57 -0.80
C THR A 82 1.21 0.89 -1.94
N ALA A 83 1.65 1.07 -3.19
CA ALA A 83 1.07 0.41 -4.34
C ALA A 83 1.13 -1.12 -4.21
N LEU A 84 2.27 -1.67 -3.79
CA LEU A 84 2.45 -3.11 -3.59
C LEU A 84 1.66 -3.65 -2.38
N HIS A 85 1.37 -2.82 -1.37
CA HIS A 85 0.45 -3.18 -0.28
C HIS A 85 -0.98 -3.36 -0.82
N GLU A 86 -1.48 -2.39 -1.57
CA GLU A 86 -2.83 -2.48 -2.17
C GLU A 86 -2.91 -3.61 -3.21
N MET A 87 -1.84 -3.85 -3.97
CA MET A 87 -1.72 -5.01 -4.84
C MET A 87 -1.70 -6.32 -4.04
N GLY A 88 -1.12 -6.32 -2.85
CA GLY A 88 -1.19 -7.43 -1.89
C GLY A 88 -2.65 -7.80 -1.60
N HIS A 89 -3.50 -6.83 -1.24
CA HIS A 89 -4.94 -7.04 -1.07
C HIS A 89 -5.61 -7.51 -2.36
N TRP A 90 -5.29 -6.90 -3.50
CA TRP A 90 -5.83 -7.28 -4.81
C TRP A 90 -5.59 -8.77 -5.12
N THR A 91 -4.44 -9.32 -4.76
CA THR A 91 -4.19 -10.77 -4.93
C THR A 91 -5.19 -11.64 -4.15
N GLY A 92 -5.80 -11.12 -3.09
CA GLY A 92 -6.77 -11.82 -2.26
C GLY A 92 -8.15 -12.02 -2.86
N HIS A 93 -8.47 -11.35 -3.98
CA HIS A 93 -9.78 -11.48 -4.60
C HIS A 93 -10.13 -12.94 -4.94
N ARG A 94 -11.44 -13.24 -4.94
CA ARG A 94 -11.98 -14.61 -5.19
C ARG A 94 -11.54 -15.24 -6.51
N SER A 95 -11.24 -14.42 -7.51
CA SER A 95 -10.74 -14.87 -8.83
C SER A 95 -9.24 -15.16 -8.85
N ARG A 96 -8.50 -14.85 -7.79
CA ARG A 96 -7.05 -15.03 -7.65
C ARG A 96 -6.73 -16.00 -6.51
N LEU A 97 -6.23 -15.50 -5.38
CA LEU A 97 -5.85 -16.36 -4.25
C LEU A 97 -7.01 -16.64 -3.28
N ALA A 98 -8.18 -16.06 -3.50
CA ALA A 98 -9.43 -16.30 -2.78
C ALA A 98 -9.29 -16.24 -1.24
N ARG A 99 -8.61 -15.21 -0.73
CA ARG A 99 -8.52 -14.96 0.72
C ARG A 99 -9.83 -14.36 1.23
N ASP A 100 -10.14 -14.60 2.52
CA ASP A 100 -11.31 -14.01 3.15
C ASP A 100 -11.03 -12.53 3.51
N GLN A 101 -11.60 -11.63 2.73
CA GLN A 101 -11.51 -10.17 2.88
C GLN A 101 -12.85 -9.56 3.36
N SER A 102 -13.74 -10.37 3.93
CA SER A 102 -15.07 -9.91 4.38
C SER A 102 -15.04 -9.15 5.71
N GLY A 103 -13.89 -9.07 6.39
CA GLY A 103 -13.74 -8.39 7.66
C GLY A 103 -13.97 -6.89 7.54
N GLY A 104 -14.92 -6.35 8.33
CA GLY A 104 -15.08 -4.90 8.48
C GLY A 104 -13.86 -4.27 9.19
N PHE A 105 -13.65 -2.98 8.94
CA PHE A 105 -12.57 -2.20 9.54
C PHE A 105 -12.51 -2.39 11.07
N GLY A 106 -11.31 -2.69 11.57
CA GLY A 106 -11.04 -2.92 13.01
C GLY A 106 -11.40 -4.32 13.51
N SER A 107 -11.95 -5.21 12.68
CA SER A 107 -12.19 -6.61 13.07
C SER A 107 -10.88 -7.42 13.07
N ALA A 108 -10.87 -8.56 13.80
CA ALA A 108 -9.73 -9.48 13.79
C ALA A 108 -9.44 -10.05 12.39
N LEU A 109 -10.47 -10.25 11.56
CA LEU A 109 -10.33 -10.71 10.19
C LEU A 109 -9.67 -9.64 9.32
N TYR A 110 -10.10 -8.38 9.46
CA TYR A 110 -9.45 -7.24 8.82
C TYR A 110 -7.97 -7.14 9.23
N ALA A 111 -7.66 -7.20 10.53
CA ALA A 111 -6.29 -7.13 11.01
C ALA A 111 -5.39 -8.26 10.48
N LYS A 112 -5.94 -9.46 10.27
CA LYS A 112 -5.22 -10.58 9.66
C LYS A 112 -4.91 -10.32 8.18
N GLU A 113 -5.85 -9.78 7.42
CA GLU A 113 -5.64 -9.45 6.01
C GLU A 113 -4.65 -8.30 5.85
N GLU A 114 -4.70 -7.27 6.71
CA GLU A 114 -3.70 -6.20 6.75
C GLU A 114 -2.29 -6.75 7.00
N LEU A 115 -2.14 -7.70 7.92
CA LEU A 115 -0.86 -8.34 8.19
C LEU A 115 -0.34 -9.08 6.93
N VAL A 116 -1.23 -9.77 6.20
CA VAL A 116 -0.86 -10.44 4.94
C VAL A 116 -0.43 -9.42 3.89
N ALA A 117 -1.16 -8.34 3.69
CA ALA A 117 -0.84 -7.32 2.69
C ALA A 117 0.48 -6.59 3.00
N GLU A 118 0.72 -6.26 4.27
CA GLU A 118 1.98 -5.66 4.71
C GLU A 118 3.18 -6.59 4.47
N MET A 119 3.05 -7.86 4.84
CA MET A 119 4.13 -8.84 4.60
C MET A 119 4.34 -9.09 3.10
N ALA A 120 3.26 -9.14 2.30
CA ALA A 120 3.36 -9.31 0.85
C ALA A 120 4.08 -8.11 0.21
N SER A 121 3.73 -6.89 0.61
CA SER A 121 4.44 -5.67 0.19
C SER A 121 5.92 -5.72 0.56
N ALA A 122 6.24 -6.11 1.81
CA ALA A 122 7.62 -6.21 2.27
C ALA A 122 8.42 -7.26 1.46
N PHE A 123 7.85 -8.44 1.19
CA PHE A 123 8.51 -9.49 0.42
C PHE A 123 8.72 -9.07 -1.03
N THR A 124 7.71 -8.45 -1.66
CA THR A 124 7.82 -7.96 -3.03
C THR A 124 8.82 -6.82 -3.14
N CYS A 125 8.78 -5.85 -2.22
CA CYS A 125 9.78 -4.78 -2.15
C CYS A 125 11.21 -5.34 -2.01
N ALA A 126 11.41 -6.31 -1.11
CA ALA A 126 12.72 -6.93 -0.90
C ALA A 126 13.22 -7.64 -2.16
N SER A 127 12.34 -8.36 -2.88
CA SER A 127 12.66 -9.05 -4.13
C SER A 127 13.05 -8.08 -5.25
N LEU A 128 12.42 -6.91 -5.29
CA LEU A 128 12.67 -5.85 -6.29
C LEU A 128 13.76 -4.85 -5.85
N GLY A 129 14.41 -5.07 -4.71
CA GLY A 129 15.44 -4.16 -4.20
C GLY A 129 14.91 -2.79 -3.74
N ILE A 130 13.61 -2.68 -3.48
CA ILE A 130 12.97 -1.45 -3.00
C ILE A 130 13.18 -1.33 -1.50
N VAL A 131 13.78 -0.24 -1.05
CA VAL A 131 14.00 0.06 0.38
C VAL A 131 13.12 1.25 0.78
N PRO A 132 11.92 1.02 1.33
CA PRO A 132 11.06 2.10 1.81
C PRO A 132 11.68 2.83 3.00
N THR A 133 11.36 4.12 3.15
CA THR A 133 11.87 4.94 4.28
C THR A 133 10.89 4.97 5.45
N VAL A 134 9.62 4.63 5.24
CA VAL A 134 8.60 4.54 6.32
C VAL A 134 8.59 3.18 7.00
N ARG A 135 8.35 3.22 8.32
CA ARG A 135 8.23 2.02 9.15
C ARG A 135 6.75 1.65 9.33
N HIS A 136 6.49 0.36 9.51
CA HIS A 136 5.14 -0.23 9.66
C HIS A 136 4.55 -0.03 11.07
N SER A 137 4.65 1.17 11.67
CA SER A 137 4.32 1.37 13.09
C SER A 137 2.82 1.42 13.40
N ASP A 138 1.98 1.77 12.43
CA ASP A 138 0.60 2.16 12.70
C ASP A 138 -0.35 0.97 12.99
N TYR A 139 0.01 -0.25 12.57
CA TYR A 139 -0.79 -1.47 12.78
C TYR A 139 -0.25 -2.41 13.85
N ILE A 140 0.90 -2.12 14.45
CA ILE A 140 1.54 -3.02 15.43
C ILE A 140 0.59 -3.39 16.56
N GLY A 141 -0.20 -2.45 17.07
CA GLY A 141 -1.17 -2.70 18.13
C GLY A 141 -2.22 -3.76 17.74
N SER A 142 -2.78 -3.65 16.54
CA SER A 142 -3.78 -4.60 16.02
C SER A 142 -3.15 -5.98 15.74
N TRP A 143 -1.94 -6.02 15.21
CA TRP A 143 -1.21 -7.27 14.98
C TRP A 143 -0.87 -7.98 16.28
N LEU A 144 -0.44 -7.25 17.31
CA LEU A 144 -0.19 -7.82 18.63
C LEU A 144 -1.44 -8.46 19.24
N ALA A 145 -2.63 -7.87 19.02
CA ALA A 145 -3.89 -8.49 19.44
C ALA A 145 -4.13 -9.81 18.72
N VAL A 146 -3.99 -9.84 17.39
CA VAL A 146 -4.14 -11.07 16.57
C VAL A 146 -3.14 -12.16 17.00
N LEU A 147 -1.87 -11.79 17.27
CA LEU A 147 -0.83 -12.72 17.66
C LEU A 147 -1.02 -13.27 19.09
N ARG A 148 -1.65 -12.51 19.97
CA ARG A 148 -2.02 -12.98 21.33
C ARG A 148 -3.15 -14.00 21.29
N GLU A 149 -4.07 -13.88 20.34
CA GLU A 149 -5.18 -14.82 20.17
C GLU A 149 -4.77 -16.12 19.45
N ASP A 150 -3.81 -16.06 18.52
CA ASP A 150 -3.33 -17.22 17.76
C ASP A 150 -1.81 -17.11 17.53
N GLU A 151 -1.05 -17.87 18.30
CA GLU A 151 0.42 -17.93 18.20
C GLU A 151 0.91 -18.32 16.79
N ARG A 152 0.06 -19.00 16.01
CA ARG A 152 0.37 -19.41 14.62
C ARG A 152 -0.06 -18.37 13.59
N ALA A 153 -0.69 -17.26 14.00
CA ALA A 153 -1.19 -16.26 13.07
C ALA A 153 -0.08 -15.68 12.19
N ILE A 154 1.13 -15.46 12.75
CA ILE A 154 2.28 -14.95 11.99
C ILE A 154 2.69 -15.91 10.87
N PHE A 155 2.74 -17.22 11.14
CA PHE A 155 3.13 -18.22 10.14
C PHE A 155 2.07 -18.37 9.05
N LYS A 156 0.78 -18.27 9.41
CA LYS A 156 -0.34 -18.29 8.47
C LYS A 156 -0.28 -17.05 7.56
N ALA A 157 -0.06 -15.88 8.16
CA ALA A 157 0.07 -14.63 7.43
C ALA A 157 1.30 -14.65 6.52
N ALA A 158 2.46 -15.08 6.99
CA ALA A 158 3.67 -15.19 6.20
C ALA A 158 3.50 -16.14 5.01
N SER A 159 2.85 -17.29 5.21
CA SER A 159 2.56 -18.24 4.13
C SER A 159 1.60 -17.65 3.08
N ALA A 160 0.57 -16.92 3.51
CA ALA A 160 -0.36 -16.24 2.60
C ALA A 160 0.32 -15.07 1.87
N ALA A 161 1.17 -14.32 2.56
CA ALA A 161 1.95 -13.22 2.02
C ALA A 161 2.99 -13.68 0.99
N SER A 162 3.67 -14.80 1.25
CA SER A 162 4.59 -15.41 0.28
C SER A 162 3.87 -15.76 -1.02
N LYS A 163 2.70 -16.41 -0.92
CA LYS A 163 1.89 -16.72 -2.11
C LYS A 163 1.43 -15.46 -2.86
N ALA A 164 1.11 -14.39 -2.13
CA ALA A 164 0.74 -13.12 -2.73
C ALA A 164 1.92 -12.46 -3.46
N ALA A 165 3.10 -12.46 -2.83
CA ALA A 165 4.32 -11.94 -3.43
C ALA A 165 4.74 -12.76 -4.66
N ASP A 166 4.72 -14.10 -4.57
CA ASP A 166 5.01 -14.99 -5.70
C ASP A 166 4.04 -14.76 -6.87
N TYR A 167 2.75 -14.54 -6.57
CA TYR A 167 1.74 -14.23 -7.56
C TYR A 167 2.05 -12.89 -8.28
N LEU A 168 2.42 -11.85 -7.53
CA LEU A 168 2.78 -10.55 -8.08
C LEU A 168 4.08 -10.61 -8.90
N LEU A 169 5.13 -11.24 -8.37
CA LEU A 169 6.42 -11.38 -9.04
C LEU A 169 6.32 -12.22 -10.33
N GLY A 170 5.40 -13.20 -10.37
CA GLY A 170 5.10 -13.96 -11.59
C GLY A 170 4.54 -13.11 -12.74
N MET A 171 4.03 -11.91 -12.46
CA MET A 171 3.54 -10.96 -13.47
C MET A 171 4.66 -10.14 -14.14
N GLU A 172 5.85 -10.08 -13.52
CA GLU A 172 6.99 -9.31 -14.03
C GLU A 172 7.43 -9.77 -15.44
N GLY A 173 7.34 -11.07 -15.71
CA GLY A 173 7.77 -11.68 -16.98
C GLY A 173 6.66 -12.00 -17.99
N ALA A 174 5.40 -11.66 -17.73
CA ALA A 174 4.25 -12.12 -18.50
C ALA A 174 3.96 -11.31 -19.79
N ALA A 175 4.72 -10.25 -20.06
CA ALA A 175 4.59 -9.42 -21.25
C ALA A 175 5.74 -9.68 -22.24
N ALA A 176 5.66 -10.77 -22.98
CA ALA A 176 6.45 -11.02 -24.20
C ALA A 176 5.52 -11.43 -25.35
#